data_7f6432652183233541582a350702a616
#
_entry.id   7f6432652183233541582a350702a616
#
_cell.length_a   1.000
_cell.length_b   1.000
_cell.length_c   1.000
_cell.angle_alpha   90.00
_cell.angle_beta   90.00
_cell.angle_gamma   90.00
#
_symmetry.space_group_name_H-M   'P 1'
#
loop_
_entity.id
_entity.type
_entity.pdbx_description
1 polymer ?
#
loop_
_entity_poly.entity_id
_entity_poly.type
_entity_poly.pdbx_seq_one_letter_code
_entity_poly.pdbx_strand_id
1 'polypeptide(L)'
;MSRILFFIVFFFTFVIQNSYAEILKEVKVIGNKRISKETIILFGNIKIDENLNFEELDNVLKKLYETNFFSDVKVNFEQNILEITLVENPIIQNVVFEGIKARKIREALKEVIVLRDKSSFIEYQAKQDLNAIKSALQSTGYYFAKVKSSIKENSNDTIDLIYEIDLGEKALIGKIQFIGDKKFKDRKLRNIIVSEESKFWKFISSKKYLDQSRIDLDVRLLRNFYVNKGYYQINIANTSAKFHDNNKFDLVFNINAGNKFYFNNLNLILPQDYKKENFKEINEILTSLKDEVYSYNKI
;
A
#
# COMPACT_ATOMS: atom_id res chain seq x y z
N MET A 1 43.49 -53.07 20.74
CA MET A 1 42.31 -52.35 21.35
C MET A 1 42.74 -51.11 22.14
N SER A 2 43.82 -51.09 22.89
CA SER A 2 44.29 -49.92 23.70
C SER A 2 44.58 -48.63 22.84
N ARG A 3 45.17 -48.75 21.63
CA ARG A 3 45.53 -47.61 20.78
C ARG A 3 44.36 -46.93 20.13
N ILE A 4 43.29 -47.67 19.83
CA ILE A 4 42.03 -47.11 19.25
C ILE A 4 41.25 -46.37 20.33
N LEU A 5 41.21 -46.88 21.54
CA LEU A 5 40.57 -46.22 22.68
C LEU A 5 41.25 -44.88 23.03
N PHE A 6 42.59 -44.81 22.94
CA PHE A 6 43.35 -43.59 23.17
C PHE A 6 43.07 -42.50 22.09
N PHE A 7 42.90 -42.91 20.82
CA PHE A 7 42.52 -41.98 19.73
C PHE A 7 41.08 -41.46 19.86
N ILE A 8 40.15 -42.30 20.32
CA ILE A 8 38.77 -41.88 20.55
C ILE A 8 38.68 -40.91 21.73
N VAL A 9 39.39 -41.13 22.80
CA VAL A 9 39.42 -40.20 23.94
C VAL A 9 40.14 -38.90 23.59
N PHE A 10 41.22 -38.92 22.80
CA PHE A 10 41.90 -37.73 22.32
C PHE A 10 41.06 -36.93 21.34
N PHE A 11 40.26 -37.57 20.48
CA PHE A 11 39.34 -36.90 19.56
C PHE A 11 38.17 -36.26 20.30
N PHE A 12 37.68 -36.86 21.39
CA PHE A 12 36.57 -36.33 22.18
C PHE A 12 36.97 -35.12 23.04
N THR A 13 38.25 -34.99 23.44
CA THR A 13 38.75 -33.82 24.18
C THR A 13 38.98 -32.59 23.31
N PHE A 14 39.04 -32.75 21.95
CA PHE A 14 39.29 -31.65 21.04
C PHE A 14 37.98 -30.95 20.57
N VAL A 15 36.80 -31.51 20.90
CA VAL A 15 35.49 -30.98 20.44
C VAL A 15 34.79 -30.10 21.48
N ILE A 16 35.35 -29.97 22.70
CA ILE A 16 34.82 -29.02 23.69
C ILE A 16 35.46 -27.64 23.41
N GLN A 17 35.00 -26.98 22.34
CA GLN A 17 35.14 -25.53 22.26
C GLN A 17 34.20 -24.95 23.31
N ASN A 18 34.73 -24.60 24.46
CA ASN A 18 34.03 -23.80 25.44
C ASN A 18 33.74 -22.44 24.78
N SER A 19 32.53 -22.28 24.25
CA SER A 19 31.99 -20.96 23.93
C SER A 19 31.77 -20.26 25.27
N TYR A 20 32.79 -19.58 25.78
CA TYR A 20 32.63 -18.70 26.92
C TYR A 20 31.81 -17.52 26.47
N ALA A 21 30.56 -17.40 26.95
CA ALA A 21 29.83 -16.17 26.88
C ALA A 21 30.61 -15.14 27.71
N GLU A 22 31.15 -14.13 27.03
CA GLU A 22 31.88 -13.05 27.70
C GLU A 22 30.85 -12.06 28.31
N ILE A 23 31.16 -11.65 29.57
CA ILE A 23 30.31 -10.67 30.27
C ILE A 23 30.63 -9.28 29.79
N LEU A 24 29.62 -8.51 29.36
CA LEU A 24 29.75 -7.12 28.95
C LEU A 24 30.16 -6.24 30.14
N LYS A 25 31.30 -5.57 30.06
CA LYS A 25 31.78 -4.63 31.10
C LYS A 25 31.75 -3.20 30.69
N GLU A 26 31.94 -2.89 29.40
CA GLU A 26 32.00 -1.54 28.87
C GLU A 26 31.32 -1.47 27.51
N VAL A 27 30.64 -0.34 27.24
CA VAL A 27 30.12 -0.01 25.92
C VAL A 27 30.85 1.22 25.41
N LYS A 28 31.39 1.15 24.19
CA LYS A 28 31.96 2.27 23.46
C LYS A 28 31.06 2.59 22.28
N VAL A 29 30.76 3.89 22.06
CA VAL A 29 29.96 4.35 20.93
C VAL A 29 30.79 5.33 20.11
N ILE A 30 30.82 5.11 18.80
CA ILE A 30 31.58 5.91 17.83
C ILE A 30 30.64 6.38 16.73
N GLY A 31 30.75 7.66 16.35
CA GLY A 31 30.00 8.25 15.24
C GLY A 31 28.67 8.88 15.62
N ASN A 32 28.27 8.80 16.89
CA ASN A 32 27.11 9.52 17.38
C ASN A 32 27.40 11.05 17.44
N LYS A 33 26.41 11.85 17.03
CA LYS A 33 26.49 13.31 17.00
C LYS A 33 25.41 13.95 17.88
N ARG A 34 24.17 13.59 17.65
CA ARG A 34 22.97 14.16 18.32
C ARG A 34 22.42 13.24 19.40
N ILE A 35 22.59 11.92 19.21
CA ILE A 35 22.05 10.90 20.11
C ILE A 35 23.13 10.54 21.11
N SER A 36 22.83 10.66 22.42
CA SER A 36 23.81 10.34 23.46
C SER A 36 24.08 8.84 23.53
N LYS A 37 25.26 8.49 24.05
CA LYS A 37 25.67 7.10 24.32
C LYS A 37 24.62 6.37 25.17
N GLU A 38 24.11 7.00 26.21
CA GLU A 38 23.13 6.45 27.14
C GLU A 38 21.81 6.12 26.40
N THR A 39 21.39 7.00 25.48
CA THR A 39 20.19 6.78 24.65
C THR A 39 20.40 5.61 23.69
N ILE A 40 21.60 5.45 23.11
CA ILE A 40 21.92 4.33 22.22
C ILE A 40 21.92 3.02 23.01
N ILE A 41 22.49 2.99 24.22
CA ILE A 41 22.43 1.84 25.14
C ILE A 41 20.99 1.46 25.45
N LEU A 42 20.14 2.45 25.73
CA LEU A 42 18.70 2.23 25.98
C LEU A 42 17.98 1.66 24.76
N PHE A 43 18.22 2.21 23.59
CA PHE A 43 17.61 1.72 22.34
C PHE A 43 18.02 0.30 21.98
N GLY A 44 19.30 -0.04 22.14
CA GLY A 44 19.82 -1.40 21.96
C GLY A 44 19.35 -2.37 23.05
N ASN A 45 18.71 -1.88 24.13
CA ASN A 45 18.41 -2.66 25.33
C ASN A 45 19.65 -3.38 25.90
N ILE A 46 20.77 -2.67 25.91
CA ILE A 46 22.08 -3.20 26.31
C ILE A 46 22.20 -3.11 27.83
N LYS A 47 22.56 -4.21 28.47
CA LYS A 47 22.75 -4.27 29.93
C LYS A 47 24.15 -4.64 30.26
N ILE A 48 24.81 -3.85 31.09
CA ILE A 48 26.15 -4.13 31.63
C ILE A 48 26.04 -5.25 32.64
N ASP A 49 27.10 -6.07 32.76
CA ASP A 49 27.23 -7.26 33.60
C ASP A 49 26.34 -8.45 33.19
N GLU A 50 25.71 -8.41 32.00
CA GLU A 50 25.06 -9.56 31.40
C GLU A 50 25.96 -10.24 30.36
N ASN A 51 25.74 -11.54 30.12
CA ASN A 51 26.42 -12.28 29.06
C ASN A 51 25.95 -11.77 27.70
N LEU A 52 26.89 -11.56 26.77
CA LEU A 52 26.60 -11.18 25.41
C LEU A 52 27.02 -12.31 24.46
N ASN A 53 26.05 -12.97 23.88
CA ASN A 53 26.25 -13.96 22.82
C ASN A 53 25.92 -13.40 21.44
N PHE A 54 26.12 -14.19 20.41
CA PHE A 54 25.87 -13.76 19.02
C PHE A 54 24.42 -13.37 18.77
N GLU A 55 23.45 -14.07 19.38
CA GLU A 55 22.01 -13.75 19.24
C GLU A 55 21.66 -12.41 19.89
N GLU A 56 22.26 -12.11 21.02
CA GLU A 56 22.08 -10.85 21.73
C GLU A 56 22.68 -9.67 20.95
N LEU A 57 23.85 -9.85 20.31
CA LEU A 57 24.46 -8.87 19.43
C LEU A 57 23.57 -8.58 18.22
N ASP A 58 23.01 -9.61 17.59
CA ASP A 58 22.05 -9.44 16.48
C ASP A 58 20.79 -8.70 16.92
N ASN A 59 20.29 -9.00 18.12
CA ASN A 59 19.16 -8.28 18.70
C ASN A 59 19.47 -6.80 18.98
N VAL A 60 20.67 -6.47 19.48
CA VAL A 60 21.13 -5.08 19.65
C VAL A 60 21.12 -4.36 18.31
N LEU A 61 21.75 -4.97 17.30
CA LEU A 61 21.81 -4.41 15.95
C LEU A 61 20.41 -4.15 15.38
N LYS A 62 19.52 -5.12 15.47
CA LYS A 62 18.14 -5.06 15.00
C LYS A 62 17.35 -3.94 15.68
N LYS A 63 17.42 -3.84 17.00
CA LYS A 63 16.74 -2.79 17.76
C LYS A 63 17.25 -1.40 17.40
N LEU A 64 18.56 -1.23 17.19
CA LEU A 64 19.11 0.05 16.77
C LEU A 64 18.61 0.45 15.37
N TYR A 65 18.56 -0.49 14.41
CA TYR A 65 17.99 -0.24 13.08
C TYR A 65 16.49 0.06 13.12
N GLU A 66 15.73 -0.62 13.98
CA GLU A 66 14.27 -0.40 14.14
C GLU A 66 13.92 1.01 14.60
N THR A 67 14.85 1.73 15.24
CA THR A 67 14.63 3.13 15.64
C THR A 67 14.54 4.08 14.44
N ASN A 68 15.07 3.69 13.29
CA ASN A 68 15.22 4.54 12.10
C ASN A 68 16.12 5.79 12.30
N PHE A 69 16.88 5.85 13.40
CA PHE A 69 17.80 6.95 13.65
C PHE A 69 19.16 6.77 12.98
N PHE A 70 19.48 5.57 12.55
CA PHE A 70 20.79 5.23 12.04
C PHE A 70 20.72 4.67 10.62
N SER A 71 21.62 5.14 9.75
CA SER A 71 21.80 4.64 8.38
C SER A 71 22.74 3.46 8.31
N ASP A 72 23.70 3.40 9.21
CA ASP A 72 24.64 2.27 9.37
C ASP A 72 24.91 2.03 10.85
N VAL A 73 24.97 0.76 11.24
CA VAL A 73 25.31 0.31 12.59
C VAL A 73 26.18 -0.92 12.48
N LYS A 74 27.34 -0.88 13.13
CA LYS A 74 28.22 -2.02 13.29
C LYS A 74 28.45 -2.26 14.77
N VAL A 75 28.40 -3.52 15.17
CA VAL A 75 28.68 -3.94 16.54
C VAL A 75 29.85 -4.89 16.52
N ASN A 76 30.80 -4.67 17.41
CA ASN A 76 31.93 -5.58 17.67
C ASN A 76 32.04 -5.81 19.17
N PHE A 77 32.16 -7.06 19.59
CA PHE A 77 32.31 -7.43 20.98
C PHE A 77 33.57 -8.21 21.18
N GLU A 78 34.55 -7.59 21.85
CA GLU A 78 35.84 -8.18 22.14
C GLU A 78 36.33 -7.73 23.53
N GLN A 79 36.97 -8.63 24.26
CA GLN A 79 37.59 -8.33 25.58
C GLN A 79 36.58 -7.65 26.55
N ASN A 80 35.35 -8.13 26.60
CA ASN A 80 34.28 -7.59 27.46
C ASN A 80 33.83 -6.17 27.12
N ILE A 81 34.21 -5.61 25.96
CA ILE A 81 33.87 -4.31 25.48
C ILE A 81 32.99 -4.43 24.24
N LEU A 82 31.81 -3.85 24.28
CA LEU A 82 30.91 -3.71 23.10
C LEU A 82 31.21 -2.37 22.44
N GLU A 83 31.79 -2.42 21.25
CA GLU A 83 32.00 -1.26 20.41
C GLU A 83 30.88 -1.15 19.40
N ILE A 84 30.18 -0.01 19.40
CA ILE A 84 29.08 0.30 18.47
C ILE A 84 29.54 1.48 17.61
N THR A 85 29.79 1.21 16.34
CA THR A 85 30.06 2.24 15.33
C THR A 85 28.79 2.51 14.54
N LEU A 86 28.36 3.77 14.46
CA LEU A 86 27.09 4.13 13.81
C LEU A 86 27.20 5.40 13.01
N VAL A 87 26.27 5.56 12.07
CA VAL A 87 26.05 6.79 11.29
C VAL A 87 24.60 7.20 11.49
N GLU A 88 24.38 8.41 12.01
CA GLU A 88 23.02 8.92 12.22
C GLU A 88 22.38 9.35 10.90
N ASN A 89 21.10 9.02 10.72
CA ASN A 89 20.28 9.57 9.65
C ASN A 89 20.10 11.09 9.85
N PRO A 90 20.22 11.92 8.81
CA PRO A 90 19.91 13.33 8.95
C PRO A 90 18.42 13.56 9.26
N ILE A 91 18.10 14.65 9.93
CA ILE A 91 16.72 15.06 10.20
C ILE A 91 16.20 15.87 9.01
N ILE A 92 15.01 15.53 8.55
CA ILE A 92 14.28 16.31 7.56
C ILE A 92 13.77 17.59 8.25
N GLN A 93 14.26 18.75 7.82
CA GLN A 93 13.76 20.03 8.29
C GLN A 93 12.42 20.35 7.64
N ASN A 94 12.36 20.22 6.30
CA ASN A 94 11.15 20.46 5.53
C ASN A 94 10.98 19.39 4.44
N VAL A 95 9.73 18.99 4.17
CA VAL A 95 9.35 18.27 2.96
C VAL A 95 8.71 19.22 1.98
N VAL A 96 9.32 19.38 0.81
CA VAL A 96 8.93 20.36 -0.21
C VAL A 96 8.44 19.64 -1.47
N PHE A 97 7.32 20.10 -2.04
CA PHE A 97 6.81 19.64 -3.34
C PHE A 97 7.01 20.76 -4.35
N GLU A 98 7.97 20.61 -5.24
CA GLU A 98 8.24 21.52 -6.35
C GLU A 98 7.46 21.13 -7.61
N GLY A 99 7.15 22.10 -8.47
CA GLY A 99 6.43 21.90 -9.72
C GLY A 99 4.90 21.84 -9.59
N ILE A 100 4.34 21.85 -8.37
CA ILE A 100 2.90 21.82 -8.12
C ILE A 100 2.42 23.16 -7.55
N LYS A 101 1.59 23.88 -8.32
CA LYS A 101 0.97 25.14 -7.88
C LYS A 101 -0.30 24.91 -7.06
N ALA A 102 -1.07 23.86 -7.36
CA ALA A 102 -2.36 23.61 -6.73
C ALA A 102 -2.20 23.10 -5.29
N ARG A 103 -2.64 23.91 -4.30
CA ARG A 103 -2.59 23.57 -2.87
C ARG A 103 -3.27 22.22 -2.58
N LYS A 104 -4.44 21.97 -3.15
CA LYS A 104 -5.20 20.71 -2.95
C LYS A 104 -4.40 19.46 -3.34
N ILE A 105 -3.61 19.54 -4.42
CA ILE A 105 -2.76 18.41 -4.83
C ILE A 105 -1.62 18.23 -3.81
N ARG A 106 -0.95 19.32 -3.41
CA ARG A 106 0.13 19.23 -2.40
C ARG A 106 -0.34 18.62 -1.09
N GLU A 107 -1.50 19.04 -0.57
CA GLU A 107 -2.06 18.47 0.65
C GLU A 107 -2.37 16.96 0.47
N ALA A 108 -2.97 16.56 -0.65
CA ALA A 108 -3.22 15.16 -0.94
C ALA A 108 -1.93 14.33 -1.04
N LEU A 109 -0.85 14.90 -1.59
CA LEU A 109 0.45 14.22 -1.65
C LEU A 109 1.11 14.09 -0.29
N LYS A 110 0.93 15.07 0.60
CA LYS A 110 1.40 14.96 1.99
C LYS A 110 0.78 13.77 2.72
N GLU A 111 -0.47 13.41 2.43
CA GLU A 111 -1.15 12.29 3.08
C GLU A 111 -0.62 10.92 2.64
N VAL A 112 -0.07 10.81 1.43
CA VAL A 112 0.37 9.51 0.87
C VAL A 112 1.83 9.18 1.12
N ILE A 113 2.67 10.15 1.48
CA ILE A 113 4.07 9.92 1.81
C ILE A 113 4.23 9.57 3.30
N VAL A 114 5.29 8.87 3.65
CA VAL A 114 5.62 8.49 5.03
C VAL A 114 6.58 9.48 5.66
N LEU A 115 7.59 9.93 4.91
CA LEU A 115 8.56 10.90 5.41
C LEU A 115 7.90 12.25 5.69
N ARG A 116 8.24 12.84 6.83
CA ARG A 116 7.63 14.08 7.35
C ARG A 116 8.69 15.04 7.83
N ASP A 117 8.29 16.31 7.97
CA ASP A 117 9.10 17.30 8.67
C ASP A 117 9.46 16.78 10.07
N LYS A 118 10.69 16.99 10.50
CA LYS A 118 11.26 16.57 11.79
C LYS A 118 11.45 15.06 11.99
N SER A 119 11.20 14.22 10.97
CA SER A 119 11.53 12.79 10.99
C SER A 119 12.96 12.55 10.49
N SER A 120 13.52 11.36 10.81
CA SER A 120 14.77 10.91 10.20
C SER A 120 14.58 10.63 8.71
N PHE A 121 15.56 10.99 7.91
CA PHE A 121 15.59 10.66 6.50
C PHE A 121 16.01 9.21 6.29
N ILE A 122 15.20 8.43 5.62
CA ILE A 122 15.46 7.03 5.28
C ILE A 122 15.37 6.91 3.75
N GLU A 123 16.50 6.64 3.10
CA GLU A 123 16.57 6.58 1.63
C GLU A 123 15.58 5.57 1.03
N TYR A 124 15.44 4.40 1.63
CA TYR A 124 14.47 3.40 1.20
C TYR A 124 13.04 3.95 1.24
N GLN A 125 12.69 4.66 2.32
CA GLN A 125 11.36 5.24 2.48
C GLN A 125 11.11 6.35 1.46
N ALA A 126 12.12 7.17 1.14
CA ALA A 126 12.02 8.19 0.10
C ALA A 126 11.70 7.55 -1.27
N LYS A 127 12.30 6.39 -1.59
CA LYS A 127 11.97 5.62 -2.81
C LYS A 127 10.53 5.09 -2.79
N GLN A 128 10.02 4.67 -1.63
CA GLN A 128 8.62 4.25 -1.49
C GLN A 128 7.66 5.44 -1.66
N ASP A 129 8.00 6.58 -1.07
CA ASP A 129 7.23 7.81 -1.20
C ASP A 129 7.13 8.29 -2.66
N LEU A 130 8.21 8.17 -3.46
CA LEU A 130 8.16 8.45 -4.91
C LEU A 130 7.10 7.59 -5.63
N ASN A 131 7.03 6.30 -5.30
CA ASN A 131 6.03 5.40 -5.87
C ASN A 131 4.61 5.76 -5.42
N ALA A 132 4.44 6.11 -4.14
CA ALA A 132 3.15 6.55 -3.59
C ALA A 132 2.67 7.85 -4.26
N ILE A 133 3.55 8.84 -4.41
CA ILE A 133 3.27 10.09 -5.12
C ILE A 133 2.85 9.81 -6.57
N LYS A 134 3.63 8.99 -7.28
CA LYS A 134 3.33 8.64 -8.67
C LYS A 134 1.96 7.95 -8.81
N SER A 135 1.65 7.00 -7.93
CA SER A 135 0.37 6.30 -7.91
C SER A 135 -0.79 7.26 -7.62
N ALA A 136 -0.64 8.16 -6.65
CA ALA A 136 -1.65 9.18 -6.33
C ALA A 136 -1.89 10.15 -7.50
N LEU A 137 -0.85 10.56 -8.21
CA LEU A 137 -0.98 11.39 -9.40
C LEU A 137 -1.67 10.65 -10.54
N GLN A 138 -1.32 9.37 -10.76
CA GLN A 138 -1.96 8.53 -11.78
C GLN A 138 -3.46 8.32 -11.50
N SER A 139 -3.85 8.10 -10.24
CA SER A 139 -5.26 7.94 -9.85
C SER A 139 -6.12 9.16 -10.18
N THR A 140 -5.51 10.34 -10.23
CA THR A 140 -6.16 11.62 -10.58
C THR A 140 -5.99 12.04 -12.05
N GLY A 141 -5.43 11.14 -12.88
CA GLY A 141 -5.29 11.32 -14.33
C GLY A 141 -3.93 11.82 -14.81
N TYR A 142 -2.96 12.08 -13.93
CA TYR A 142 -1.62 12.48 -14.32
C TYR A 142 -0.71 11.25 -14.55
N TYR A 143 -1.04 10.44 -15.56
CA TYR A 143 -0.36 9.17 -15.85
C TYR A 143 1.11 9.34 -16.25
N PHE A 144 1.45 10.46 -16.84
CA PHE A 144 2.79 10.74 -17.37
C PHE A 144 3.62 11.62 -16.44
N ALA A 145 3.13 11.85 -15.22
CA ALA A 145 3.86 12.63 -14.23
C ALA A 145 5.25 12.02 -13.98
N LYS A 146 6.26 12.89 -13.99
CA LYS A 146 7.62 12.53 -13.62
C LYS A 146 7.84 13.02 -12.19
N VAL A 147 8.36 12.14 -11.35
CA VAL A 147 8.63 12.41 -9.95
C VAL A 147 10.06 12.02 -9.64
N LYS A 148 10.81 12.92 -9.02
CA LYS A 148 12.16 12.68 -8.52
C LYS A 148 12.25 13.22 -7.10
N SER A 149 13.21 12.73 -6.32
CA SER A 149 13.57 13.31 -5.04
C SER A 149 15.00 13.83 -5.08
N SER A 150 15.23 14.95 -4.43
CA SER A 150 16.55 15.49 -4.16
C SER A 150 16.64 15.92 -2.70
N ILE A 151 17.86 16.03 -2.20
CA ILE A 151 18.18 16.44 -0.83
C ILE A 151 18.97 17.72 -0.91
N LYS A 152 18.58 18.70 -0.12
CA LYS A 152 19.35 19.91 0.11
C LYS A 152 19.85 19.91 1.55
N GLU A 153 21.17 19.90 1.73
CA GLU A 153 21.78 19.99 3.05
C GLU A 153 21.66 21.40 3.61
N ASN A 154 21.40 21.49 4.90
CA ASN A 154 21.31 22.74 5.66
C ASN A 154 22.51 22.87 6.62
N SER A 155 22.78 24.08 7.09
CA SER A 155 23.96 24.41 7.94
C SER A 155 23.95 23.79 9.33
N ASN A 156 22.83 23.17 9.75
CA ASN A 156 22.62 22.58 11.09
C ASN A 156 22.50 21.05 11.09
N ASP A 157 23.18 20.36 10.16
CA ASP A 157 23.10 18.91 9.98
C ASP A 157 21.69 18.37 9.73
N THR A 158 20.79 19.22 9.22
CA THR A 158 19.46 18.82 8.73
C THR A 158 19.41 18.88 7.22
N ILE A 159 18.36 18.32 6.64
CA ILE A 159 18.12 18.36 5.19
C ILE A 159 16.72 18.89 4.88
N ASP A 160 16.55 19.48 3.71
CA ASP A 160 15.25 19.60 3.07
C ASP A 160 15.09 18.47 2.05
N LEU A 161 14.01 17.69 2.17
CA LEU A 161 13.64 16.67 1.21
C LEU A 161 12.71 17.29 0.16
N ILE A 162 13.17 17.33 -1.08
CA ILE A 162 12.46 17.98 -2.18
C ILE A 162 11.94 16.89 -3.12
N TYR A 163 10.62 16.84 -3.32
CA TYR A 163 9.99 16.08 -4.38
C TYR A 163 9.72 16.98 -5.58
N GLU A 164 10.52 16.80 -6.62
CA GLU A 164 10.39 17.53 -7.90
C GLU A 164 9.37 16.81 -8.77
N ILE A 165 8.29 17.51 -9.15
CA ILE A 165 7.15 16.91 -9.84
C ILE A 165 6.84 17.70 -11.11
N ASP A 166 6.98 17.01 -12.25
CA ASP A 166 6.43 17.47 -13.52
C ASP A 166 5.13 16.70 -13.78
N LEU A 167 4.00 17.37 -13.64
CA LEU A 167 2.68 16.75 -13.80
C LEU A 167 2.41 16.28 -15.23
N GLY A 168 2.97 16.96 -16.23
CA GLY A 168 2.59 16.75 -17.62
C GLY A 168 1.10 17.03 -17.88
N GLU A 169 0.60 16.49 -18.98
CA GLU A 169 -0.82 16.56 -19.33
C GLU A 169 -1.61 15.40 -18.71
N LYS A 170 -2.90 15.66 -18.44
CA LYS A 170 -3.81 14.59 -17.99
C LYS A 170 -4.10 13.61 -19.12
N ALA A 171 -4.12 12.33 -18.77
CA ALA A 171 -4.54 11.26 -19.66
C ALA A 171 -6.01 11.40 -20.03
N LEU A 172 -6.34 11.25 -21.30
CA LEU A 172 -7.68 11.33 -21.86
C LEU A 172 -8.23 9.92 -22.15
N ILE A 173 -9.54 9.75 -22.01
CA ILE A 173 -10.24 8.55 -22.49
C ILE A 173 -10.49 8.74 -23.99
N GLY A 174 -9.80 7.95 -24.83
CA GLY A 174 -9.97 7.95 -26.28
C GLY A 174 -11.27 7.28 -26.67
N LYS A 175 -11.42 6.00 -26.35
CA LYS A 175 -12.57 5.17 -26.69
C LYS A 175 -12.99 4.32 -25.49
N ILE A 176 -14.30 4.08 -25.34
CA ILE A 176 -14.84 3.17 -24.33
C ILE A 176 -15.43 1.96 -25.04
N GLN A 177 -14.98 0.76 -24.68
CA GLN A 177 -15.37 -0.51 -25.26
C GLN A 177 -15.94 -1.45 -24.21
N PHE A 178 -16.96 -2.19 -24.59
CA PHE A 178 -17.53 -3.28 -23.78
C PHE A 178 -17.39 -4.57 -24.57
N ILE A 179 -16.67 -5.54 -24.02
CA ILE A 179 -16.39 -6.83 -24.66
C ILE A 179 -16.92 -7.99 -23.80
N GLY A 180 -16.91 -9.21 -24.35
CA GLY A 180 -17.38 -10.42 -23.68
C GLY A 180 -18.88 -10.64 -23.76
N ASP A 181 -19.43 -11.42 -22.81
CA ASP A 181 -20.87 -11.75 -22.74
C ASP A 181 -21.68 -10.61 -22.09
N LYS A 182 -21.90 -9.54 -22.81
CA LYS A 182 -22.44 -8.28 -22.26
C LYS A 182 -23.97 -8.13 -22.27
N LYS A 183 -24.74 -9.02 -22.91
CA LYS A 183 -26.23 -9.04 -22.99
C LYS A 183 -26.93 -7.73 -23.42
N PHE A 184 -26.28 -6.57 -23.27
CA PHE A 184 -26.84 -5.26 -23.63
C PHE A 184 -25.98 -4.55 -24.67
N LYS A 185 -26.61 -3.66 -25.47
CA LYS A 185 -25.92 -2.85 -26.48
C LYS A 185 -25.00 -1.81 -25.81
N ASP A 186 -23.87 -1.53 -26.42
CA ASP A 186 -22.88 -0.56 -25.93
C ASP A 186 -23.46 0.80 -25.60
N ARG A 187 -24.40 1.28 -26.44
CA ARG A 187 -25.10 2.57 -26.17
C ARG A 187 -25.83 2.57 -24.82
N LYS A 188 -26.44 1.42 -24.44
CA LYS A 188 -27.12 1.27 -23.14
C LYS A 188 -26.10 1.31 -22.01
N LEU A 189 -25.00 0.58 -22.14
CA LEU A 189 -23.96 0.48 -21.13
C LEU A 189 -23.23 1.82 -20.92
N ARG A 190 -22.97 2.56 -22.02
CA ARG A 190 -22.42 3.92 -21.93
C ARG A 190 -23.27 4.90 -21.16
N ASN A 191 -24.59 4.73 -21.17
CA ASN A 191 -25.50 5.59 -20.41
C ASN A 191 -25.54 5.24 -18.89
N ILE A 192 -24.96 4.11 -18.50
CA ILE A 192 -24.88 3.67 -17.09
C ILE A 192 -23.63 4.23 -16.41
N ILE A 193 -22.52 4.33 -17.14
CA ILE A 193 -21.24 4.79 -16.62
C ILE A 193 -21.14 6.32 -16.58
N VAL A 194 -20.20 6.82 -15.76
CA VAL A 194 -19.89 8.25 -15.62
C VAL A 194 -18.78 8.69 -16.57
N SER A 195 -17.83 7.80 -16.86
CA SER A 195 -16.73 8.09 -17.77
C SER A 195 -17.21 8.39 -19.18
N GLU A 196 -16.55 9.33 -19.83
CA GLU A 196 -16.90 9.78 -21.19
C GLU A 196 -15.69 9.78 -22.11
N GLU A 197 -15.93 9.46 -23.39
CA GLU A 197 -14.92 9.60 -24.44
C GLU A 197 -14.55 11.07 -24.65
N SER A 198 -13.27 11.36 -24.81
CA SER A 198 -12.75 12.68 -25.16
C SER A 198 -13.15 13.03 -26.59
N LYS A 199 -13.95 14.08 -26.76
CA LYS A 199 -14.37 14.62 -28.06
C LYS A 199 -14.04 16.11 -28.12
N PHE A 200 -13.73 16.64 -29.31
CA PHE A 200 -13.27 18.01 -29.46
C PHE A 200 -14.27 19.05 -28.96
N TRP A 201 -15.59 18.73 -28.96
CA TRP A 201 -16.64 19.62 -28.43
C TRP A 201 -16.91 19.47 -26.94
N LYS A 202 -16.27 18.47 -26.24
CA LYS A 202 -16.43 18.25 -24.81
C LYS A 202 -15.23 18.84 -24.02
N PHE A 203 -14.84 20.07 -24.32
CA PHE A 203 -13.65 20.68 -23.70
C PHE A 203 -13.84 21.02 -22.22
N ILE A 204 -15.06 21.21 -21.73
CA ILE A 204 -15.34 21.56 -20.31
C ILE A 204 -15.47 20.31 -19.42
N SER A 205 -15.85 19.15 -19.97
CA SER A 205 -16.12 17.95 -19.16
C SER A 205 -14.86 17.41 -18.51
N SER A 206 -14.86 17.25 -17.19
CA SER A 206 -13.81 16.52 -16.45
C SER A 206 -13.93 15.01 -16.57
N LYS A 207 -15.07 14.48 -17.02
CA LYS A 207 -15.35 13.04 -17.17
C LYS A 207 -14.56 12.35 -18.29
N LYS A 208 -13.93 13.15 -19.16
CA LYS A 208 -13.08 12.69 -20.27
C LYS A 208 -11.65 12.32 -19.85
N TYR A 209 -11.23 12.69 -18.64
CA TYR A 209 -9.90 12.32 -18.15
C TYR A 209 -9.92 10.91 -17.55
N LEU A 210 -8.85 10.17 -17.76
CA LEU A 210 -8.69 8.86 -17.13
C LEU A 210 -8.49 9.04 -15.61
N ASP A 211 -9.36 8.42 -14.83
CA ASP A 211 -9.40 8.56 -13.37
C ASP A 211 -9.81 7.21 -12.77
N GLN A 212 -8.93 6.63 -11.95
CA GLN A 212 -9.13 5.28 -11.41
C GLN A 212 -10.38 5.19 -10.53
N SER A 213 -10.60 6.19 -9.67
CA SER A 213 -11.77 6.19 -8.77
C SER A 213 -13.09 6.24 -9.55
N ARG A 214 -13.09 6.93 -10.70
CA ARG A 214 -14.24 6.97 -11.60
C ARG A 214 -14.43 5.66 -12.35
N ILE A 215 -13.34 5.00 -12.78
CA ILE A 215 -13.41 3.66 -13.39
C ILE A 215 -14.00 2.66 -12.39
N ASP A 216 -13.59 2.71 -11.14
CA ASP A 216 -14.13 1.84 -10.08
C ASP A 216 -15.62 2.13 -9.83
N LEU A 217 -16.03 3.38 -9.90
CA LEU A 217 -17.46 3.77 -9.85
C LEU A 217 -18.22 3.19 -11.04
N ASP A 218 -17.69 3.30 -12.24
CA ASP A 218 -18.30 2.78 -13.46
C ASP A 218 -18.52 1.26 -13.37
N VAL A 219 -17.53 0.53 -12.84
CA VAL A 219 -17.67 -0.92 -12.59
C VAL A 219 -18.80 -1.21 -11.60
N ARG A 220 -18.90 -0.43 -10.51
CA ARG A 220 -20.01 -0.59 -9.54
C ARG A 220 -21.36 -0.28 -10.17
N LEU A 221 -21.47 0.78 -10.97
CA LEU A 221 -22.71 1.15 -11.66
C LEU A 221 -23.15 0.08 -12.65
N LEU A 222 -22.23 -0.42 -13.46
CA LEU A 222 -22.49 -1.54 -14.37
C LEU A 222 -22.94 -2.78 -13.60
N ARG A 223 -22.23 -3.17 -12.55
CA ARG A 223 -22.60 -4.33 -11.71
C ARG A 223 -24.01 -4.19 -11.16
N ASN A 224 -24.33 -3.04 -10.55
CA ASN A 224 -25.66 -2.76 -9.99
C ASN A 224 -26.75 -2.82 -11.08
N PHE A 225 -26.47 -2.26 -12.26
CA PHE A 225 -27.40 -2.35 -13.38
C PHE A 225 -27.67 -3.80 -13.79
N TYR A 226 -26.63 -4.65 -13.95
CA TYR A 226 -26.79 -6.05 -14.33
C TYR A 226 -27.52 -6.87 -13.27
N VAL A 227 -27.17 -6.72 -12.00
CA VAL A 227 -27.83 -7.39 -10.88
C VAL A 227 -29.33 -7.08 -10.87
N ASN A 228 -29.70 -5.80 -11.07
CA ASN A 228 -31.10 -5.36 -11.15
C ASN A 228 -31.82 -5.77 -12.45
N LYS A 229 -31.10 -6.41 -13.37
CA LYS A 229 -31.66 -7.03 -14.60
C LYS A 229 -31.64 -8.57 -14.56
N GLY A 230 -31.36 -9.14 -13.37
CA GLY A 230 -31.37 -10.57 -13.14
C GLY A 230 -30.02 -11.25 -13.30
N TYR A 231 -28.98 -10.54 -13.64
CA TYR A 231 -27.64 -11.13 -13.82
C TYR A 231 -26.84 -11.09 -12.53
N TYR A 232 -27.26 -11.85 -11.52
CA TYR A 232 -26.68 -11.85 -10.16
C TYR A 232 -25.19 -12.21 -10.15
N GLN A 233 -24.79 -13.18 -11.00
CA GLN A 233 -23.40 -13.66 -11.09
C GLN A 233 -22.52 -12.83 -12.02
N ILE A 234 -22.94 -11.61 -12.36
CA ILE A 234 -22.15 -10.70 -13.20
C ILE A 234 -20.70 -10.58 -12.70
N ASN A 235 -19.77 -10.83 -13.58
CA ASN A 235 -18.35 -10.55 -13.36
C ASN A 235 -17.87 -9.54 -14.40
N ILE A 236 -17.31 -8.43 -13.94
CA ILE A 236 -16.59 -7.46 -14.77
C ILE A 236 -15.12 -7.65 -14.44
N ALA A 237 -14.49 -8.54 -15.21
CA ALA A 237 -13.09 -8.87 -15.08
C ALA A 237 -12.25 -7.88 -15.92
N ASN A 238 -11.08 -7.51 -15.39
CA ASN A 238 -10.05 -6.81 -16.15
C ASN A 238 -10.55 -5.55 -16.90
N THR A 239 -11.04 -4.56 -16.12
CA THR A 239 -11.13 -3.22 -16.68
C THR A 239 -9.70 -2.75 -16.95
N SER A 240 -9.37 -2.57 -18.21
CA SER A 240 -8.04 -2.16 -18.64
C SER A 240 -8.07 -0.83 -19.39
N ALA A 241 -7.04 -0.03 -19.18
CA ALA A 241 -6.80 1.17 -19.94
C ALA A 241 -5.57 0.93 -20.84
N LYS A 242 -5.80 0.78 -22.15
CA LYS A 242 -4.73 0.58 -23.13
C LYS A 242 -4.29 1.94 -23.67
N PHE A 243 -3.00 2.26 -23.52
CA PHE A 243 -2.46 3.48 -24.09
C PHE A 243 -2.61 3.50 -25.62
N HIS A 244 -3.05 4.62 -26.12
CA HIS A 244 -3.12 4.97 -27.53
C HIS A 244 -2.25 6.21 -27.76
N ASP A 245 -2.28 6.83 -28.91
CA ASP A 245 -1.49 8.03 -29.22
C ASP A 245 -2.05 9.29 -28.53
N ASN A 246 -1.24 10.35 -28.42
CA ASN A 246 -1.65 11.68 -27.97
C ASN A 246 -2.29 11.71 -26.57
N ASN A 247 -1.65 11.10 -25.57
CA ASN A 247 -2.12 11.04 -24.17
C ASN A 247 -3.53 10.41 -23.99
N LYS A 248 -3.98 9.58 -24.94
CA LYS A 248 -5.27 8.90 -24.88
C LYS A 248 -5.12 7.45 -24.46
N PHE A 249 -6.10 6.99 -23.73
CA PHE A 249 -6.28 5.60 -23.36
C PHE A 249 -7.62 5.08 -23.84
N ASP A 250 -7.64 3.88 -24.39
CA ASP A 250 -8.87 3.15 -24.66
C ASP A 250 -9.26 2.36 -23.42
N LEU A 251 -10.43 2.67 -22.86
CA LEU A 251 -10.97 2.01 -21.67
C LEU A 251 -11.82 0.82 -22.09
N VAL A 252 -11.45 -0.37 -21.62
CA VAL A 252 -12.13 -1.62 -21.99
C VAL A 252 -12.73 -2.26 -20.74
N PHE A 253 -14.05 -2.51 -20.76
CA PHE A 253 -14.77 -3.29 -19.76
C PHE A 253 -15.02 -4.69 -20.31
N ASN A 254 -14.40 -5.72 -19.71
CA ASN A 254 -14.64 -7.11 -20.08
C ASN A 254 -15.74 -7.67 -19.17
N ILE A 255 -16.92 -7.92 -19.77
CA ILE A 255 -18.15 -8.29 -19.06
C ILE A 255 -18.46 -9.75 -19.29
N ASN A 256 -18.67 -10.50 -18.21
CA ASN A 256 -19.28 -11.81 -18.22
C ASN A 256 -20.58 -11.76 -17.42
N ALA A 257 -21.69 -11.59 -18.11
CA ALA A 257 -23.01 -11.43 -17.47
C ALA A 257 -23.49 -12.73 -16.81
N GLY A 258 -23.11 -13.88 -17.33
CA GLY A 258 -23.60 -15.18 -16.87
C GLY A 258 -25.09 -15.39 -17.19
N ASN A 259 -25.74 -16.24 -16.39
CA ASN A 259 -27.14 -16.60 -16.54
C ASN A 259 -28.07 -15.56 -15.91
N LYS A 260 -29.29 -15.49 -16.42
CA LYS A 260 -30.34 -14.66 -15.86
C LYS A 260 -31.07 -15.41 -14.76
N PHE A 261 -31.26 -14.79 -13.61
CA PHE A 261 -31.89 -15.35 -12.43
C PHE A 261 -33.29 -14.74 -12.23
N TYR A 262 -34.16 -15.51 -11.61
CA TYR A 262 -35.50 -15.15 -11.26
C TYR A 262 -35.74 -15.45 -9.79
N PHE A 263 -36.66 -14.78 -9.16
CA PHE A 263 -37.08 -15.14 -7.80
C PHE A 263 -37.81 -16.49 -7.84
N ASN A 264 -37.46 -17.35 -6.91
CA ASN A 264 -38.20 -18.60 -6.65
C ASN A 264 -39.14 -18.35 -5.46
N ASN A 265 -39.08 -19.18 -4.42
CA ASN A 265 -39.90 -18.99 -3.23
C ASN A 265 -39.18 -18.02 -2.25
N LEU A 266 -39.87 -16.95 -1.92
CA LEU A 266 -39.45 -16.01 -0.88
C LEU A 266 -40.25 -16.28 0.39
N ASN A 267 -39.56 -16.56 1.51
CA ASN A 267 -40.19 -16.88 2.78
C ASN A 267 -39.85 -15.82 3.81
N LEU A 268 -40.85 -15.31 4.51
CA LEU A 268 -40.65 -14.45 5.66
C LEU A 268 -40.43 -15.28 6.91
N ILE A 269 -39.23 -15.18 7.50
CA ILE A 269 -38.87 -15.83 8.76
C ILE A 269 -38.98 -14.79 9.86
N LEU A 270 -39.85 -15.00 10.82
CA LEU A 270 -40.08 -14.11 11.97
C LEU A 270 -39.59 -14.76 13.27
N PRO A 271 -38.99 -14.02 14.22
CA PRO A 271 -38.77 -14.48 15.57
C PRO A 271 -40.10 -14.89 16.24
N GLN A 272 -40.04 -15.73 17.30
CA GLN A 272 -41.21 -16.34 17.95
C GLN A 272 -42.18 -15.31 18.56
N ASP A 273 -41.69 -14.14 18.90
CA ASP A 273 -42.45 -13.04 19.55
C ASP A 273 -43.33 -12.26 18.56
N TYR A 274 -43.18 -12.51 17.25
CA TYR A 274 -43.93 -11.79 16.22
C TYR A 274 -45.05 -12.66 15.64
N LYS A 275 -46.24 -12.07 15.56
CA LYS A 275 -47.44 -12.72 14.97
C LYS A 275 -47.41 -12.53 13.44
N LYS A 276 -47.49 -13.62 12.71
CA LYS A 276 -47.47 -13.63 11.24
C LYS A 276 -48.56 -12.78 10.60
N GLU A 277 -49.70 -12.65 11.28
CA GLU A 277 -50.85 -11.89 10.82
C GLU A 277 -50.51 -10.39 10.61
N ASN A 278 -49.62 -9.85 11.42
CA ASN A 278 -49.20 -8.45 11.34
C ASN A 278 -48.33 -8.17 10.12
N PHE A 279 -47.86 -9.22 9.43
CA PHE A 279 -46.95 -9.12 8.28
C PHE A 279 -47.59 -9.67 7.01
N LYS A 280 -48.91 -9.76 6.94
CA LYS A 280 -49.65 -10.32 5.80
C LYS A 280 -49.33 -9.61 4.51
N GLU A 281 -49.31 -8.24 4.51
CA GLU A 281 -49.02 -7.43 3.35
C GLU A 281 -47.58 -7.69 2.81
N ILE A 282 -46.58 -7.81 3.70
CA ILE A 282 -45.20 -8.15 3.31
C ILE A 282 -45.15 -9.53 2.65
N ASN A 283 -45.86 -10.51 3.23
CA ASN A 283 -45.90 -11.86 2.67
C ASN A 283 -46.60 -11.89 1.29
N GLU A 284 -47.62 -11.09 1.08
CA GLU A 284 -48.28 -10.92 -0.23
C GLU A 284 -47.31 -10.33 -1.27
N ILE A 285 -46.53 -9.28 -0.89
CA ILE A 285 -45.52 -8.69 -1.75
C ILE A 285 -44.45 -9.73 -2.11
N LEU A 286 -43.92 -10.47 -1.13
CA LEU A 286 -42.90 -11.52 -1.38
C LEU A 286 -43.44 -12.60 -2.31
N THR A 287 -44.70 -13.01 -2.13
CA THR A 287 -45.35 -14.00 -2.99
C THR A 287 -45.53 -13.48 -4.43
N SER A 288 -45.86 -12.20 -4.60
CA SER A 288 -46.02 -11.58 -5.94
C SER A 288 -44.72 -11.49 -6.73
N LEU A 289 -43.56 -11.54 -6.05
CA LEU A 289 -42.26 -11.53 -6.73
C LEU A 289 -41.87 -12.88 -7.35
N LYS A 290 -42.57 -13.96 -7.04
CA LYS A 290 -42.30 -15.30 -7.59
C LYS A 290 -42.29 -15.26 -9.12
N ASP A 291 -41.25 -15.92 -9.71
CA ASP A 291 -40.99 -15.97 -11.15
C ASP A 291 -40.67 -14.62 -11.83
N GLU A 292 -40.62 -13.52 -11.06
CA GLU A 292 -40.10 -12.26 -11.58
C GLU A 292 -38.58 -12.28 -11.73
N VAL A 293 -38.07 -11.42 -12.60
CA VAL A 293 -36.63 -11.25 -12.79
C VAL A 293 -36.00 -10.75 -11.49
N TYR A 294 -34.97 -11.44 -11.03
CA TYR A 294 -34.22 -11.02 -9.86
C TYR A 294 -33.75 -9.55 -9.96
N SER A 295 -33.99 -8.80 -8.92
CA SER A 295 -33.52 -7.41 -8.77
C SER A 295 -33.25 -7.12 -7.32
N TYR A 296 -32.05 -6.62 -7.02
CA TYR A 296 -31.70 -6.20 -5.66
C TYR A 296 -32.61 -5.10 -5.14
N ASN A 297 -33.06 -4.20 -6.00
CA ASN A 297 -33.94 -3.07 -5.61
C ASN A 297 -35.40 -3.50 -5.28
N LYS A 298 -35.75 -4.77 -5.48
CA LYS A 298 -37.08 -5.30 -5.15
C LYS A 298 -37.15 -5.99 -3.79
N ILE A 299 -36.01 -6.19 -3.16
CA ILE A 299 -35.85 -6.74 -1.80
C ILE A 299 -35.47 -5.62 -0.84
#